data_ba4a7a2cf25739a113bf37677273ad04
#
_entry.id   ba4a7a2cf25739a113bf37677273ad04
#
_cell.length_a   1.000
_cell.length_b   1.000
_cell.length_c   1.000
_cell.angle_alpha   90.00
_cell.angle_beta   90.00
_cell.angle_gamma   90.00
#
_symmetry.space_group_name_H-M   'P 1'
#
loop_
_entity.id
_entity.type
_entity.pdbx_description
1 polymer ?
#
loop_
_entity_poly.entity_id
_entity_poly.type
_entity_poly.pdbx_seq_one_letter_code
_entity_poly.pdbx_strand_id
1 'polypeptide(L)'
;MRKATRLIIVFWVWFCFISCSNDDDVPTIPEETEPTLPNSIILKDIPAGDFTMGGTTIQNDAPVISVTLSAFAISEKEITNQEYIDFLNAAYADGWITVSAQQINDPCGTYTDNMVIGAGSAPHAGEVFLQLGETGGCTSGGEAEHINNRSWISFNTSSHTFELLDDTKATWPVSWVKWYGAYAFAQYYTASLPTEAQWECAARGGQQLEYPTNDGTLDLTKANYNGDTPGVYNPNGHSVTVGSYPANPYGLYDMGGNVWEWCQDYYGESFYTDEAVNPVNTSAGPNNKRVRRGGSWNYHSATLRTFSRASDFENRGNNHFGFRIVK
;
A
#
# COMPACT_ATOMS: atom_id res chain seq x y z
N MET A 1 20.94 21.85 -45.09
CA MET A 1 21.70 22.49 -44.01
C MET A 1 21.02 23.78 -43.60
N ARG A 2 20.24 23.78 -42.55
CA ARG A 2 19.72 25.00 -41.90
C ARG A 2 19.92 24.83 -40.41
N LYS A 3 20.81 25.65 -39.83
CA LYS A 3 21.13 25.73 -38.41
C LYS A 3 19.97 26.44 -37.68
N ALA A 4 19.40 25.84 -36.67
CA ALA A 4 18.47 26.47 -35.77
C ALA A 4 19.25 27.11 -34.60
N THR A 5 19.18 28.43 -34.54
CA THR A 5 19.78 29.25 -33.48
C THR A 5 18.82 29.30 -32.30
N ARG A 6 19.25 28.82 -31.14
CA ARG A 6 18.51 28.97 -29.88
C ARG A 6 18.72 30.39 -29.36
N LEU A 7 17.62 31.10 -29.20
CA LEU A 7 17.58 32.44 -28.60
C LEU A 7 17.52 32.27 -27.08
N ILE A 8 18.58 32.65 -26.38
CA ILE A 8 18.64 32.77 -24.92
C ILE A 8 18.13 34.16 -24.57
N ILE A 9 16.96 34.27 -23.95
CA ILE A 9 16.45 35.53 -23.42
C ILE A 9 17.00 35.71 -22.02
N VAL A 10 17.93 36.62 -21.86
CA VAL A 10 18.46 37.06 -20.54
C VAL A 10 17.60 38.22 -20.07
N PHE A 11 16.84 38.03 -19.02
CA PHE A 11 16.14 39.11 -18.32
C PHE A 11 17.14 39.87 -17.46
N TRP A 12 17.44 41.12 -17.84
CA TRP A 12 18.13 42.06 -16.98
C TRP A 12 17.10 42.71 -16.05
N VAL A 13 17.23 42.45 -14.74
CA VAL A 13 16.47 43.16 -13.71
C VAL A 13 17.32 44.36 -13.28
N TRP A 14 16.78 45.55 -13.56
CA TRP A 14 17.35 46.82 -13.09
C TRP A 14 17.04 47.00 -11.60
N PHE A 15 18.04 46.95 -10.75
CA PHE A 15 17.92 47.35 -9.35
C PHE A 15 18.00 48.90 -9.23
N CYS A 16 16.89 49.54 -8.94
CA CYS A 16 16.89 50.91 -8.39
C CYS A 16 17.11 50.80 -6.90
N PHE A 17 18.26 51.25 -6.43
CA PHE A 17 18.49 51.51 -5.02
C PHE A 17 17.73 52.79 -4.59
N ILE A 18 16.64 52.63 -3.88
CA ILE A 18 16.07 53.72 -3.07
C ILE A 18 16.34 53.33 -1.61
N SER A 19 17.26 54.05 -1.01
CA SER A 19 17.50 54.02 0.43
C SER A 19 16.35 54.75 1.12
N CYS A 20 15.54 53.99 1.88
CA CYS A 20 14.74 54.52 2.97
C CYS A 20 14.70 53.48 4.07
N SER A 21 15.21 53.86 5.21
CA SER A 21 15.10 53.18 6.48
C SER A 21 13.64 53.11 6.91
N ASN A 22 13.14 51.88 7.15
CA ASN A 22 12.15 51.54 8.16
C ASN A 22 12.09 50.04 8.30
N ASP A 23 12.03 49.58 9.52
CA ASP A 23 11.80 48.20 9.92
C ASP A 23 10.45 47.71 9.35
N ASP A 24 10.47 47.13 8.17
CA ASP A 24 9.32 46.44 7.65
C ASP A 24 9.50 44.96 7.97
N ASP A 25 8.68 44.48 8.89
CA ASP A 25 8.43 43.05 9.11
C ASP A 25 8.12 42.38 7.77
N VAL A 26 9.12 41.71 7.22
CA VAL A 26 8.89 40.76 6.08
C VAL A 26 7.98 39.71 6.66
N PRO A 27 6.74 39.54 6.14
CA PRO A 27 5.90 38.48 6.59
C PRO A 27 6.62 37.17 6.28
N THR A 28 7.05 36.45 7.31
CA THR A 28 7.53 35.10 7.20
C THR A 28 6.37 34.29 6.65
N ILE A 29 6.49 33.83 5.39
CA ILE A 29 5.60 32.82 4.85
C ILE A 29 5.74 31.64 5.81
N PRO A 30 4.64 31.15 6.41
CA PRO A 30 4.70 29.98 7.26
C PRO A 30 5.39 28.86 6.46
N GLU A 31 6.44 28.28 7.00
CA GLU A 31 7.07 27.11 6.43
C GLU A 31 6.00 26.02 6.39
N GLU A 32 5.61 25.62 5.20
CA GLU A 32 4.63 24.56 4.98
C GLU A 32 5.23 23.29 5.55
N THR A 33 4.79 22.89 6.75
CA THR A 33 5.33 21.70 7.42
C THR A 33 4.81 20.47 6.68
N GLU A 34 5.73 19.70 6.12
CA GLU A 34 5.44 18.41 5.51
C GLU A 34 4.60 17.54 6.46
N PRO A 35 3.56 16.85 5.95
CA PRO A 35 2.75 15.96 6.76
C PRO A 35 3.59 14.88 7.44
N THR A 36 3.42 14.75 8.75
CA THR A 36 4.13 13.71 9.53
C THR A 36 3.29 12.45 9.65
N LEU A 37 3.96 11.30 9.63
CA LEU A 37 3.29 10.02 9.87
C LEU A 37 2.49 10.06 11.18
N PRO A 38 1.26 9.53 11.20
CA PRO A 38 0.51 9.32 12.43
C PRO A 38 1.32 8.54 13.48
N ASN A 39 1.27 8.96 14.73
CA ASN A 39 2.01 8.30 15.83
C ASN A 39 1.57 6.84 16.08
N SER A 40 0.43 6.42 15.57
CA SER A 40 -0.05 5.03 15.60
C SER A 40 0.77 4.11 14.70
N ILE A 41 1.41 4.64 13.67
CA ILE A 41 2.24 3.88 12.73
C ILE A 41 3.64 3.73 13.31
N ILE A 42 3.91 2.59 13.90
CA ILE A 42 5.22 2.23 14.44
C ILE A 42 6.07 1.66 13.31
N LEU A 43 7.29 2.14 13.16
CA LEU A 43 8.27 1.60 12.22
C LEU A 43 9.25 0.69 12.94
N LYS A 44 9.65 -0.41 12.31
CA LYS A 44 10.68 -1.35 12.74
C LYS A 44 11.89 -1.24 11.83
N ASP A 45 13.06 -1.10 12.42
CA ASP A 45 14.32 -1.02 11.70
C ASP A 45 14.73 -2.40 11.17
N ILE A 46 15.01 -2.47 9.87
CA ILE A 46 15.59 -3.64 9.22
C ILE A 46 17.04 -3.30 8.87
N PRO A 47 18.01 -4.07 9.39
CA PRO A 47 19.42 -3.78 9.16
C PRO A 47 19.81 -3.98 7.70
N ALA A 48 20.81 -3.22 7.25
CA ALA A 48 21.46 -3.45 5.98
C ALA A 48 22.13 -4.83 5.94
N GLY A 49 22.16 -5.44 4.78
CA GLY A 49 22.86 -6.71 4.59
C GLY A 49 22.36 -7.52 3.40
N ASP A 50 22.96 -8.68 3.28
CA ASP A 50 22.62 -9.66 2.25
C ASP A 50 21.58 -10.64 2.77
N PHE A 51 20.64 -11.02 1.91
CA PHE A 51 19.73 -12.12 2.17
C PHE A 51 19.49 -12.94 0.90
N THR A 52 19.07 -14.18 1.08
CA THR A 52 18.68 -15.03 -0.03
C THR A 52 17.20 -14.78 -0.36
N MET A 53 16.93 -14.17 -1.50
CA MET A 53 15.59 -13.95 -2.03
C MET A 53 15.15 -15.14 -2.88
N GLY A 54 13.85 -15.43 -2.87
CA GLY A 54 13.26 -16.47 -3.73
C GLY A 54 13.16 -17.84 -3.09
N GLY A 55 12.61 -18.79 -3.84
CA GLY A 55 12.40 -20.18 -3.43
C GLY A 55 12.32 -21.12 -4.63
N THR A 56 12.34 -22.42 -4.36
CA THR A 56 12.40 -23.45 -5.39
C THR A 56 11.19 -24.39 -5.41
N THR A 57 10.20 -24.13 -4.56
CA THR A 57 9.16 -25.12 -4.26
C THR A 57 7.88 -24.98 -5.08
N ILE A 58 7.64 -23.83 -5.73
CA ILE A 58 6.38 -23.55 -6.45
C ILE A 58 6.67 -22.76 -7.74
N GLN A 59 5.85 -23.03 -8.74
CA GLN A 59 5.73 -22.20 -9.95
C GLN A 59 5.35 -20.77 -9.55
N ASN A 60 6.10 -19.76 -9.96
CA ASN A 60 6.03 -18.34 -9.64
C ASN A 60 6.87 -17.86 -8.43
N ASP A 61 7.62 -18.73 -7.79
CA ASP A 61 8.65 -18.27 -6.86
C ASP A 61 9.72 -17.48 -7.65
N ALA A 62 10.28 -16.44 -7.04
CA ALA A 62 11.47 -15.83 -7.62
C ALA A 62 12.62 -16.86 -7.64
N PRO A 63 13.51 -16.85 -8.65
CA PRO A 63 14.71 -17.64 -8.59
C PRO A 63 15.51 -17.29 -7.33
N VAL A 64 16.21 -18.29 -6.79
CA VAL A 64 17.05 -18.07 -5.59
C VAL A 64 18.26 -17.24 -5.97
N ILE A 65 18.33 -16.01 -5.46
CA ILE A 65 19.43 -15.07 -5.70
C ILE A 65 19.89 -14.42 -4.39
N SER A 66 21.11 -13.89 -4.37
CA SER A 66 21.56 -13.01 -3.31
C SER A 66 21.12 -11.57 -3.58
N VAL A 67 20.51 -10.93 -2.57
CA VAL A 67 20.12 -9.52 -2.65
C VAL A 67 20.73 -8.77 -1.48
N THR A 68 21.41 -7.66 -1.79
CA THR A 68 21.93 -6.72 -0.78
C THR A 68 20.94 -5.56 -0.64
N LEU A 69 20.50 -5.28 0.58
CA LEU A 69 19.67 -4.12 0.89
C LEU A 69 20.38 -3.13 1.81
N SER A 70 20.18 -1.85 1.58
CA SER A 70 20.45 -0.82 2.57
C SER A 70 19.51 -0.97 3.76
N ALA A 71 19.87 -0.43 4.93
CA ALA A 71 18.96 -0.37 6.06
C ALA A 71 17.71 0.46 5.71
N PHE A 72 16.56 0.03 6.20
CA PHE A 72 15.29 0.72 6.03
C PHE A 72 14.40 0.49 7.25
N ALA A 73 13.36 1.29 7.40
CA ALA A 73 12.34 1.05 8.41
C ALA A 73 11.02 0.70 7.73
N ILE A 74 10.27 -0.25 8.29
CA ILE A 74 9.00 -0.74 7.74
C ILE A 74 7.91 -0.67 8.81
N SER A 75 6.66 -0.37 8.44
CA SER A 75 5.57 -0.35 9.42
C SER A 75 5.37 -1.73 10.06
N GLU A 76 5.27 -1.72 11.39
CA GLU A 76 5.10 -2.92 12.22
C GLU A 76 3.91 -3.76 11.77
N LYS A 77 2.85 -3.10 11.33
CA LYS A 77 1.57 -3.68 10.92
C LYS A 77 1.15 -3.16 9.55
N GLU A 78 0.13 -3.78 8.98
CA GLU A 78 -0.61 -3.24 7.84
C GLU A 78 -1.24 -1.89 8.23
N ILE A 79 -1.44 -1.00 7.27
CA ILE A 79 -2.14 0.29 7.48
C ILE A 79 -3.62 0.01 7.77
N THR A 80 -4.11 0.60 8.85
CA THR A 80 -5.49 0.40 9.33
C THR A 80 -6.49 1.33 8.62
N ASN A 81 -7.79 1.00 8.75
CA ASN A 81 -8.86 1.86 8.27
C ASN A 81 -8.79 3.26 8.90
N GLN A 82 -8.50 3.37 10.21
CA GLN A 82 -8.41 4.67 10.86
C GLN A 82 -7.25 5.50 10.33
N GLU A 83 -6.07 4.92 10.18
CA GLU A 83 -4.90 5.62 9.65
C GLU A 83 -5.12 6.07 8.20
N TYR A 84 -5.85 5.27 7.42
CA TYR A 84 -6.20 5.65 6.06
C TYR A 84 -7.27 6.75 6.03
N ILE A 85 -8.25 6.77 6.95
CA ILE A 85 -9.22 7.86 7.12
C ILE A 85 -8.53 9.17 7.49
N ASP A 86 -7.57 9.12 8.41
CA ASP A 86 -6.80 10.31 8.81
C ASP A 86 -6.07 10.92 7.60
N PHE A 87 -5.44 10.07 6.78
CA PHE A 87 -4.86 10.48 5.50
C PHE A 87 -5.91 11.08 4.55
N LEU A 88 -7.04 10.40 4.35
CA LEU A 88 -8.07 10.86 3.41
C LEU A 88 -8.63 12.23 3.82
N ASN A 89 -8.87 12.47 5.11
CA ASN A 89 -9.35 13.75 5.61
C ASN A 89 -8.33 14.87 5.38
N ALA A 90 -7.06 14.61 5.67
CA ALA A 90 -5.99 15.57 5.43
C ALA A 90 -5.79 15.84 3.93
N ALA A 91 -5.67 14.79 3.14
CA ALA A 91 -5.49 14.88 1.68
C ALA A 91 -6.67 15.57 0.96
N TYR A 92 -7.89 15.41 1.48
CA TYR A 92 -9.06 16.10 0.96
C TYR A 92 -8.99 17.60 1.27
N ALA A 93 -8.61 17.97 2.48
CA ALA A 93 -8.44 19.37 2.88
C ALA A 93 -7.32 20.06 2.05
N ASP A 94 -6.25 19.35 1.74
CA ASP A 94 -5.12 19.82 0.94
C ASP A 94 -5.39 19.79 -0.58
N GLY A 95 -6.55 19.28 -1.01
CA GLY A 95 -6.90 19.18 -2.42
C GLY A 95 -6.15 18.09 -3.20
N TRP A 96 -5.55 17.13 -2.50
CA TRP A 96 -4.90 15.96 -3.11
C TRP A 96 -5.88 14.93 -3.64
N ILE A 97 -7.09 14.92 -3.12
CA ILE A 97 -8.13 13.99 -3.54
C ILE A 97 -9.48 14.67 -3.71
N THR A 98 -10.33 14.04 -4.48
CA THR A 98 -11.76 14.39 -4.64
C THR A 98 -12.59 13.13 -4.45
N VAL A 99 -13.90 13.31 -4.20
CA VAL A 99 -14.87 12.22 -4.17
C VAL A 99 -15.84 12.40 -5.34
N SER A 100 -16.05 11.33 -6.11
CA SER A 100 -16.95 11.35 -7.25
C SER A 100 -17.68 10.02 -7.39
N ALA A 101 -18.99 10.11 -7.65
CA ALA A 101 -19.80 8.94 -7.96
C ALA A 101 -19.41 8.39 -9.33
N GLN A 102 -19.12 7.09 -9.38
CA GLN A 102 -18.82 6.37 -10.62
C GLN A 102 -19.72 5.15 -10.78
N GLN A 103 -20.08 4.87 -12.03
CA GLN A 103 -20.80 3.65 -12.36
C GLN A 103 -19.84 2.48 -12.43
N ILE A 104 -20.16 1.44 -11.67
CA ILE A 104 -19.41 0.17 -11.62
C ILE A 104 -20.23 -0.88 -12.34
N ASN A 105 -19.56 -1.59 -13.25
CA ASN A 105 -20.10 -2.77 -13.91
C ASN A 105 -19.30 -3.98 -13.43
N ASP A 106 -19.91 -4.82 -12.66
CA ASP A 106 -19.33 -6.08 -12.21
C ASP A 106 -20.26 -7.29 -12.52
N PRO A 107 -19.86 -8.52 -12.25
CA PRO A 107 -20.69 -9.68 -12.49
C PRO A 107 -22.05 -9.66 -11.79
N CYS A 108 -22.23 -8.79 -10.79
CA CYS A 108 -23.47 -8.67 -10.03
C CYS A 108 -24.42 -7.58 -10.56
N GLY A 109 -24.00 -6.83 -11.55
CA GLY A 109 -24.79 -5.80 -12.15
C GLY A 109 -24.08 -4.45 -12.26
N THR A 110 -24.87 -3.44 -12.58
CA THR A 110 -24.42 -2.06 -12.68
C THR A 110 -24.95 -1.29 -11.48
N TYR A 111 -24.07 -0.69 -10.71
CA TYR A 111 -24.41 0.17 -9.58
C TYR A 111 -23.52 1.41 -9.56
N THR A 112 -23.94 2.43 -8.83
CA THR A 112 -23.14 3.65 -8.66
C THR A 112 -22.54 3.66 -7.25
N ASP A 113 -21.25 3.87 -7.17
CA ASP A 113 -20.54 3.97 -5.89
C ASP A 113 -19.63 5.21 -5.89
N ASN A 114 -19.35 5.73 -4.70
CA ASN A 114 -18.41 6.83 -4.56
C ASN A 114 -16.97 6.33 -4.57
N MET A 115 -16.14 7.03 -5.35
CA MET A 115 -14.71 6.77 -5.47
C MET A 115 -13.91 7.94 -4.93
N VAL A 116 -12.85 7.63 -4.22
CA VAL A 116 -11.76 8.58 -3.93
C VAL A 116 -10.85 8.63 -5.13
N ILE A 117 -10.64 9.81 -5.67
CA ILE A 117 -9.87 10.04 -6.90
C ILE A 117 -8.73 11.01 -6.58
N GLY A 118 -7.52 10.68 -7.01
CA GLY A 118 -6.37 11.58 -6.92
C GLY A 118 -6.62 12.89 -7.66
N ALA A 119 -6.21 14.01 -7.08
CA ALA A 119 -6.42 15.35 -7.61
C ALA A 119 -5.22 16.27 -7.32
N GLY A 120 -5.25 17.47 -7.84
CA GLY A 120 -4.25 18.49 -7.59
C GLY A 120 -2.83 18.04 -7.89
N SER A 121 -1.94 18.13 -6.90
CA SER A 121 -0.54 17.70 -6.97
C SER A 121 -0.30 16.26 -6.52
N ALA A 122 -1.36 15.51 -6.19
CA ALA A 122 -1.20 14.11 -5.79
C ALA A 122 -0.54 13.28 -6.90
N PRO A 123 0.31 12.33 -6.54
CA PRO A 123 0.78 11.35 -7.52
C PRO A 123 -0.41 10.59 -8.10
N HIS A 124 -0.37 10.31 -9.40
CA HIS A 124 -1.45 9.63 -10.10
C HIS A 124 -2.82 10.36 -10.02
N ALA A 125 -2.82 11.71 -10.11
CA ALA A 125 -4.04 12.49 -10.20
C ALA A 125 -4.92 12.00 -11.38
N GLY A 126 -6.22 11.83 -11.11
CA GLY A 126 -7.19 11.25 -12.04
C GLY A 126 -7.43 9.75 -11.85
N GLU A 127 -6.55 9.04 -11.16
CA GLU A 127 -6.73 7.62 -10.86
C GLU A 127 -7.57 7.41 -9.60
N VAL A 128 -8.29 6.29 -9.53
CA VAL A 128 -9.08 5.92 -8.36
C VAL A 128 -8.16 5.33 -7.28
N PHE A 129 -8.21 5.89 -6.07
CA PHE A 129 -7.43 5.46 -4.91
C PHE A 129 -8.16 4.42 -4.06
N LEU A 130 -9.45 4.64 -3.83
CA LEU A 130 -10.29 3.78 -2.99
C LEU A 130 -11.72 3.76 -3.53
N GLN A 131 -12.37 2.59 -3.46
CA GLN A 131 -13.81 2.46 -3.58
C GLN A 131 -14.43 2.55 -2.19
N LEU A 132 -15.35 3.49 -1.99
CA LEU A 132 -16.05 3.69 -0.71
C LEU A 132 -17.16 2.65 -0.48
N GLY A 133 -17.53 2.43 0.75
CA GLY A 133 -18.43 1.36 1.15
C GLY A 133 -19.91 1.74 1.23
N GLU A 134 -20.36 2.81 0.61
CA GLU A 134 -21.67 3.41 0.87
C GLU A 134 -22.87 2.62 0.34
N THR A 135 -22.76 1.99 -0.80
CA THR A 135 -23.92 1.38 -1.49
C THR A 135 -24.01 -0.14 -1.35
N GLY A 136 -23.06 -0.75 -0.67
CA GLY A 136 -23.07 -2.20 -0.42
C GLY A 136 -23.06 -3.00 -1.72
N GLY A 137 -21.88 -3.31 -2.20
CA GLY A 137 -21.64 -4.05 -3.44
C GLY A 137 -22.53 -5.29 -3.64
N CYS A 138 -22.12 -6.07 -4.58
CA CYS A 138 -22.76 -7.29 -5.05
C CYS A 138 -23.40 -8.16 -3.97
N THR A 139 -24.72 -8.33 -4.03
CA THR A 139 -25.49 -9.18 -3.10
C THR A 139 -25.85 -10.56 -3.68
N SER A 140 -25.35 -10.90 -4.88
CA SER A 140 -25.71 -12.13 -5.58
C SER A 140 -24.69 -13.23 -5.37
N GLY A 141 -24.98 -14.14 -4.48
CA GLY A 141 -24.21 -15.36 -4.27
C GLY A 141 -24.12 -15.71 -2.80
N GLY A 142 -25.00 -16.49 -2.31
CA GLY A 142 -25.29 -16.99 -0.96
C GLY A 142 -24.17 -17.29 0.03
N GLU A 143 -23.04 -16.61 0.03
CA GLU A 143 -21.93 -16.85 0.94
C GLU A 143 -21.62 -15.63 1.80
N ALA A 144 -21.08 -15.84 2.99
CA ALA A 144 -20.72 -14.82 3.98
C ALA A 144 -19.72 -13.74 3.46
N GLU A 145 -19.22 -13.90 2.24
CA GLU A 145 -18.36 -12.94 1.56
C GLU A 145 -19.01 -11.57 1.32
N HIS A 146 -20.33 -11.51 1.28
CA HIS A 146 -21.05 -10.27 0.92
C HIS A 146 -20.97 -9.17 1.96
N ILE A 147 -20.76 -9.52 3.22
CA ILE A 147 -20.56 -8.53 4.29
C ILE A 147 -19.24 -7.77 4.09
N ASN A 148 -18.29 -8.37 3.36
CA ASN A 148 -16.94 -7.85 3.16
C ASN A 148 -16.70 -7.27 1.74
N ASN A 149 -17.73 -7.16 0.91
CA ASN A 149 -17.59 -6.67 -0.47
C ASN A 149 -17.52 -5.15 -0.59
N ARG A 150 -17.15 -4.45 0.45
CA ARG A 150 -17.01 -2.99 0.45
C ARG A 150 -15.89 -2.55 1.38
N SER A 151 -15.36 -1.36 1.14
CA SER A 151 -14.55 -0.65 2.13
C SER A 151 -15.38 -0.37 3.39
N TRP A 152 -14.72 -0.30 4.54
CA TRP A 152 -15.32 0.17 5.80
C TRP A 152 -15.36 1.70 5.93
N ILE A 153 -15.01 2.40 4.87
CA ILE A 153 -14.89 3.87 4.83
C ILE A 153 -16.00 4.45 3.97
N SER A 154 -16.68 5.47 4.48
CA SER A 154 -17.68 6.27 3.80
C SER A 154 -17.26 7.74 3.74
N PHE A 155 -17.95 8.53 2.92
CA PHE A 155 -17.77 9.97 2.83
C PHE A 155 -19.06 10.70 3.18
N ASN A 156 -19.02 11.49 4.24
CA ASN A 156 -20.13 12.34 4.66
C ASN A 156 -20.14 13.62 3.81
N THR A 157 -21.10 13.74 2.91
CA THR A 157 -21.21 14.88 1.99
C THR A 157 -21.61 16.18 2.68
N SER A 158 -22.15 16.14 3.90
CA SER A 158 -22.53 17.34 4.64
C SER A 158 -21.38 17.95 5.42
N SER A 159 -20.56 17.11 6.08
CA SER A 159 -19.36 17.54 6.82
C SER A 159 -18.11 17.59 5.94
N HIS A 160 -18.13 16.94 4.76
CA HIS A 160 -16.98 16.71 3.89
C HIS A 160 -15.86 15.95 4.59
N THR A 161 -16.21 14.91 5.37
CA THR A 161 -15.28 14.08 6.11
C THR A 161 -15.42 12.60 5.75
N PHE A 162 -14.32 11.88 5.84
CA PHE A 162 -14.32 10.43 5.75
C PHE A 162 -14.54 9.84 7.15
N GLU A 163 -15.37 8.83 7.24
CA GLU A 163 -15.83 8.23 8.49
C GLU A 163 -15.88 6.70 8.37
N LEU A 164 -15.77 6.00 9.49
CA LEU A 164 -16.00 4.56 9.52
C LEU A 164 -17.50 4.24 9.40
N LEU A 165 -17.82 3.21 8.64
CA LEU A 165 -19.18 2.63 8.60
C LEU A 165 -19.47 1.80 9.86
N ASP A 166 -18.43 1.31 10.55
CA ASP A 166 -18.47 0.54 11.79
C ASP A 166 -17.19 0.83 12.57
N ASP A 167 -17.30 1.53 13.71
CA ASP A 167 -16.18 1.93 14.56
C ASP A 167 -15.36 0.74 15.07
N THR A 168 -15.95 -0.45 15.14
CA THR A 168 -15.21 -1.67 15.51
C THR A 168 -14.18 -2.09 14.49
N LYS A 169 -14.18 -1.51 13.28
CA LYS A 169 -13.27 -1.79 12.17
C LYS A 169 -12.10 -0.80 12.09
N ALA A 170 -12.00 0.13 13.03
CA ALA A 170 -10.93 1.14 13.05
C ALA A 170 -9.53 0.53 12.93
N THR A 171 -9.29 -0.57 13.65
CA THR A 171 -8.00 -1.27 13.72
C THR A 171 -7.88 -2.47 12.77
N TRP A 172 -8.82 -2.65 11.86
CA TRP A 172 -8.70 -3.61 10.78
C TRP A 172 -7.85 -3.02 9.65
N PRO A 173 -7.15 -3.85 8.85
CA PRO A 173 -6.39 -3.33 7.71
C PRO A 173 -7.34 -2.64 6.72
N VAL A 174 -6.89 -1.51 6.17
CA VAL A 174 -7.62 -0.90 5.07
C VAL A 174 -7.71 -1.89 3.91
N SER A 175 -8.89 -2.01 3.33
CA SER A 175 -9.15 -2.88 2.19
C SER A 175 -9.81 -2.09 1.04
N TRP A 176 -9.92 -2.70 -0.15
CA TRP A 176 -10.39 -2.04 -1.38
C TRP A 176 -9.49 -0.91 -1.89
N VAL A 177 -8.36 -0.68 -1.21
CA VAL A 177 -7.36 0.29 -1.64
C VAL A 177 -6.68 -0.20 -2.92
N LYS A 178 -6.63 0.67 -3.92
CA LYS A 178 -5.90 0.42 -5.16
C LYS A 178 -4.43 0.74 -4.96
N TRP A 179 -3.56 0.22 -5.83
CA TRP A 179 -2.14 0.51 -5.73
C TRP A 179 -1.88 2.03 -5.70
N TYR A 180 -2.59 2.79 -6.52
CA TYR A 180 -2.48 4.25 -6.56
C TYR A 180 -2.79 4.92 -5.21
N GLY A 181 -3.80 4.43 -4.49
CA GLY A 181 -4.16 4.96 -3.17
C GLY A 181 -3.16 4.60 -2.08
N ALA A 182 -2.62 3.38 -2.13
CA ALA A 182 -1.55 2.96 -1.23
C ALA A 182 -0.26 3.77 -1.47
N TYR A 183 0.09 3.99 -2.74
CA TYR A 183 1.24 4.81 -3.13
C TYR A 183 1.05 6.28 -2.72
N ALA A 184 -0.13 6.86 -2.95
CA ALA A 184 -0.43 8.24 -2.57
C ALA A 184 -0.36 8.44 -1.05
N PHE A 185 -0.89 7.51 -0.25
CA PHE A 185 -0.74 7.51 1.21
C PHE A 185 0.73 7.59 1.62
N ALA A 186 1.56 6.69 1.07
CA ALA A 186 2.98 6.67 1.39
C ALA A 186 3.67 7.99 1.01
N GLN A 187 3.41 8.51 -0.19
CA GLN A 187 4.02 9.76 -0.65
C GLN A 187 3.55 10.99 0.15
N TYR A 188 2.30 11.02 0.60
CA TYR A 188 1.78 12.10 1.43
C TYR A 188 2.58 12.28 2.73
N TYR A 189 3.05 11.19 3.31
CA TYR A 189 3.86 11.16 4.53
C TYR A 189 5.38 11.02 4.27
N THR A 190 5.86 11.34 3.07
CA THR A 190 7.28 11.19 2.71
C THR A 190 7.84 9.80 3.01
N ALA A 191 7.02 8.78 2.76
CA ALA A 191 7.35 7.36 2.83
C ALA A 191 7.21 6.71 1.45
N SER A 192 7.38 5.39 1.38
CA SER A 192 7.20 4.60 0.15
C SER A 192 6.47 3.29 0.43
N LEU A 193 5.92 2.67 -0.60
CA LEU A 193 5.59 1.25 -0.51
C LEU A 193 6.90 0.45 -0.46
N PRO A 194 6.97 -0.69 0.24
CA PRO A 194 8.15 -1.55 0.19
C PRO A 194 8.42 -2.01 -1.24
N THR A 195 9.69 -2.09 -1.62
CA THR A 195 10.04 -2.89 -2.79
C THR A 195 9.74 -4.36 -2.50
N GLU A 196 9.56 -5.16 -3.54
CA GLU A 196 9.33 -6.60 -3.35
C GLU A 196 10.47 -7.25 -2.56
N ALA A 197 11.71 -6.85 -2.81
CA ALA A 197 12.87 -7.34 -2.08
C ALA A 197 12.90 -6.89 -0.61
N GLN A 198 12.55 -5.64 -0.31
CA GLN A 198 12.42 -5.15 1.07
C GLN A 198 11.32 -5.92 1.82
N TRP A 199 10.18 -6.13 1.17
CA TRP A 199 9.08 -6.89 1.74
C TRP A 199 9.52 -8.32 2.11
N GLU A 200 10.16 -9.03 1.18
CA GLU A 200 10.62 -10.40 1.41
C GLU A 200 11.71 -10.50 2.49
N CYS A 201 12.68 -9.59 2.49
CA CYS A 201 13.70 -9.49 3.54
C CYS A 201 13.06 -9.33 4.92
N ALA A 202 12.11 -8.40 5.05
CA ALA A 202 11.38 -8.15 6.27
C ALA A 202 10.54 -9.37 6.71
N ALA A 203 9.87 -10.03 5.78
CA ALA A 203 9.07 -11.22 6.03
C ALA A 203 9.90 -12.40 6.53
N ARG A 204 11.13 -12.57 6.03
CA ARG A 204 12.04 -13.65 6.44
C ARG A 204 12.62 -13.46 7.84
N GLY A 205 12.43 -12.33 8.49
CA GLY A 205 12.81 -12.11 9.89
C GLY A 205 14.31 -12.26 10.18
N GLY A 206 15.18 -12.09 9.20
CA GLY A 206 16.63 -12.29 9.34
C GLY A 206 17.07 -13.75 9.54
N GLN A 207 16.16 -14.72 9.46
CA GLN A 207 16.40 -16.14 9.72
C GLN A 207 16.06 -17.05 8.53
N GLN A 208 15.82 -16.49 7.35
CA GLN A 208 15.44 -17.23 6.14
C GLN A 208 14.20 -18.12 6.33
N LEU A 209 13.21 -17.64 7.09
CA LEU A 209 11.99 -18.39 7.40
C LEU A 209 11.18 -18.70 6.14
N GLU A 210 10.54 -19.86 6.10
CA GLU A 210 9.62 -20.25 5.02
C GLU A 210 8.31 -19.46 5.12
N TYR A 211 7.75 -19.35 6.33
CA TYR A 211 6.57 -18.53 6.62
C TYR A 211 6.95 -17.35 7.50
N PRO A 212 6.33 -16.17 7.32
CA PRO A 212 6.69 -14.96 8.04
C PRO A 212 6.09 -14.92 9.46
N THR A 213 6.22 -16.01 10.19
CA THR A 213 5.75 -16.20 11.56
C THR A 213 6.92 -16.15 12.54
N ASN A 214 6.64 -16.28 13.82
CA ASN A 214 7.66 -16.23 14.88
C ASN A 214 8.74 -17.35 14.79
N ASP A 215 8.42 -18.48 14.18
CA ASP A 215 9.30 -19.67 14.10
C ASP A 215 9.38 -20.27 12.68
N GLY A 216 8.80 -19.63 11.69
CA GLY A 216 8.79 -20.07 10.29
C GLY A 216 7.85 -21.23 9.97
N THR A 217 7.04 -21.68 10.94
CA THR A 217 5.97 -22.69 10.71
C THR A 217 4.60 -22.02 10.64
N LEU A 218 3.64 -22.66 10.00
CA LEU A 218 2.32 -22.09 9.78
C LEU A 218 1.22 -23.00 10.33
N ASP A 219 0.29 -22.38 11.07
CA ASP A 219 -1.00 -22.94 11.46
C ASP A 219 -1.99 -21.79 11.73
N LEU A 220 -3.28 -22.12 11.97
CA LEU A 220 -4.35 -21.13 12.18
C LEU A 220 -4.21 -20.30 13.47
N THR A 221 -3.26 -20.60 14.35
CA THR A 221 -2.93 -19.78 15.53
C THR A 221 -1.83 -18.76 15.27
N LYS A 222 -1.18 -18.82 14.10
CA LYS A 222 -0.03 -18.00 13.74
C LYS A 222 -0.32 -16.98 12.63
N ALA A 223 -1.38 -17.19 11.85
CA ALA A 223 -1.77 -16.30 10.78
C ALA A 223 -3.28 -16.42 10.48
N ASN A 224 -3.85 -15.35 9.94
CA ASN A 224 -5.21 -15.30 9.44
C ASN A 224 -5.23 -15.74 7.96
N TYR A 225 -5.51 -17.01 7.69
CA TYR A 225 -5.52 -17.57 6.34
C TYR A 225 -6.54 -18.71 6.21
N ASN A 226 -6.85 -19.14 5.00
CA ASN A 226 -7.72 -20.29 4.77
C ASN A 226 -6.92 -21.59 4.93
N GLY A 227 -7.42 -22.51 5.75
CA GLY A 227 -6.74 -23.79 6.02
C GLY A 227 -6.58 -24.65 4.76
N ASP A 228 -5.52 -25.47 4.73
CA ASP A 228 -5.22 -26.36 3.61
C ASP A 228 -5.99 -27.68 3.64
N THR A 229 -6.61 -28.01 4.76
CA THR A 229 -7.36 -29.25 4.92
C THR A 229 -8.79 -29.04 4.41
N PRO A 230 -9.30 -29.89 3.51
CA PRO A 230 -10.68 -29.79 3.05
C PRO A 230 -11.67 -29.79 4.24
N GLY A 231 -12.54 -28.80 4.28
CA GLY A 231 -13.50 -28.59 5.38
C GLY A 231 -12.95 -27.85 6.60
N VAL A 232 -11.66 -27.50 6.61
CA VAL A 232 -11.05 -26.61 7.62
C VAL A 232 -10.86 -25.25 6.95
N TYR A 233 -11.74 -24.33 7.25
CA TYR A 233 -11.69 -22.98 6.71
C TYR A 233 -11.18 -21.99 7.77
N ASN A 234 -10.78 -20.81 7.33
CA ASN A 234 -10.48 -19.70 8.20
C ASN A 234 -11.65 -19.46 9.18
N PRO A 235 -11.44 -19.59 10.50
CA PRO A 235 -12.50 -19.41 11.48
C PRO A 235 -13.08 -17.99 11.49
N ASN A 236 -12.33 -17.00 11.00
CA ASN A 236 -12.77 -15.62 10.93
C ASN A 236 -13.60 -15.34 9.66
N GLY A 237 -13.26 -15.95 8.52
CA GLY A 237 -13.91 -15.72 7.23
C GLY A 237 -13.77 -14.29 6.68
N HIS A 238 -12.86 -13.49 7.24
CA HIS A 238 -12.59 -12.09 6.88
C HIS A 238 -11.24 -11.64 7.46
N SER A 239 -10.76 -10.44 7.09
CA SER A 239 -9.63 -9.79 7.78
C SER A 239 -9.99 -9.50 9.24
N VAL A 240 -8.98 -9.39 10.09
CA VAL A 240 -9.14 -9.12 11.53
C VAL A 240 -8.27 -7.92 11.93
N THR A 241 -8.42 -7.46 13.18
CA THR A 241 -7.56 -6.42 13.76
C THR A 241 -6.10 -6.73 13.51
N VAL A 242 -5.34 -5.75 13.00
CA VAL A 242 -3.92 -5.88 12.74
C VAL A 242 -3.14 -6.21 14.02
N GLY A 243 -2.14 -7.09 13.92
CA GLY A 243 -1.37 -7.52 15.09
C GLY A 243 -2.08 -8.56 15.97
N SER A 244 -3.09 -9.26 15.46
CA SER A 244 -3.83 -10.31 16.21
C SER A 244 -3.05 -11.61 16.33
N TYR A 245 -2.01 -11.81 15.57
CA TYR A 245 -1.18 -13.01 15.53
C TYR A 245 0.26 -12.71 15.97
N PRO A 246 1.06 -13.73 16.34
CA PRO A 246 2.44 -13.51 16.77
C PRO A 246 3.30 -12.86 15.70
N ALA A 247 4.09 -11.86 16.07
CA ALA A 247 5.03 -11.20 15.18
C ALA A 247 6.17 -12.12 14.75
N ASN A 248 6.76 -11.86 13.60
CA ASN A 248 8.00 -12.49 13.16
C ASN A 248 9.21 -12.00 13.99
N PRO A 249 10.44 -12.55 13.80
CA PRO A 249 11.62 -12.15 14.59
C PRO A 249 12.02 -10.67 14.49
N TYR A 250 11.62 -9.95 13.45
CA TYR A 250 11.79 -8.49 13.36
C TYR A 250 10.71 -7.70 14.09
N GLY A 251 9.73 -8.38 14.71
CA GLY A 251 8.61 -7.73 15.39
C GLY A 251 7.53 -7.21 14.43
N LEU A 252 7.44 -7.78 13.22
CA LEU A 252 6.45 -7.45 12.22
C LEU A 252 5.28 -8.41 12.29
N TYR A 253 4.07 -7.88 12.30
CA TYR A 253 2.82 -8.63 12.36
C TYR A 253 2.21 -8.80 10.96
N ASP A 254 1.44 -9.86 10.81
CA ASP A 254 0.57 -10.13 9.65
C ASP A 254 1.30 -10.09 8.29
N MET A 255 2.63 -10.34 8.28
CA MET A 255 3.41 -10.47 7.05
C MET A 255 2.95 -11.67 6.20
N GLY A 256 2.11 -12.52 6.74
CA GLY A 256 1.47 -13.64 6.04
C GLY A 256 0.02 -13.79 6.46
N GLY A 257 -0.89 -13.79 5.51
CA GLY A 257 -2.33 -13.81 5.74
C GLY A 257 -2.91 -12.40 5.93
N ASN A 258 -4.05 -12.32 6.55
CA ASN A 258 -4.87 -11.11 6.74
C ASN A 258 -5.20 -10.42 5.42
N VAL A 259 -4.38 -9.51 4.89
CA VAL A 259 -4.55 -8.96 3.54
C VAL A 259 -3.29 -9.07 2.69
N TRP A 260 -3.45 -9.20 1.36
CA TRP A 260 -2.37 -9.02 0.41
C TRP A 260 -1.83 -7.60 0.51
N GLU A 261 -0.52 -7.45 0.44
CA GLU A 261 0.16 -6.16 0.56
C GLU A 261 0.76 -5.71 -0.76
N TRP A 262 0.39 -4.51 -1.21
CA TRP A 262 0.96 -3.88 -2.38
C TRP A 262 2.43 -3.54 -2.17
N CYS A 263 3.26 -3.89 -3.17
CA CYS A 263 4.65 -3.44 -3.27
C CYS A 263 4.80 -2.37 -4.35
N GLN A 264 5.94 -1.67 -4.30
CA GLN A 264 6.27 -0.63 -5.27
C GLN A 264 6.48 -1.17 -6.69
N ASP A 265 7.00 -2.38 -6.78
CA ASP A 265 7.49 -3.00 -8.03
C ASP A 265 6.37 -3.32 -9.00
N TYR A 266 6.65 -3.11 -10.30
CA TYR A 266 5.95 -3.83 -11.33
C TYR A 266 6.31 -5.31 -11.29
N TYR A 267 5.32 -6.16 -11.56
CA TYR A 267 5.55 -7.61 -11.59
C TYR A 267 6.28 -8.02 -12.88
N GLY A 268 7.42 -8.67 -12.71
CA GLY A 268 8.19 -9.28 -13.79
C GLY A 268 8.61 -10.69 -13.40
N GLU A 269 8.18 -11.70 -14.15
CA GLU A 269 8.54 -13.11 -13.90
C GLU A 269 10.06 -13.30 -13.95
N SER A 270 10.72 -12.61 -14.87
CA SER A 270 12.16 -12.73 -15.13
C SER A 270 12.96 -11.53 -14.63
N PHE A 271 12.43 -10.73 -13.71
CA PHE A 271 13.16 -9.55 -13.22
C PHE A 271 14.37 -9.94 -12.35
N TYR A 272 14.21 -10.94 -11.49
CA TYR A 272 15.27 -11.42 -10.61
C TYR A 272 16.04 -12.54 -11.30
N THR A 273 17.18 -12.25 -11.93
CA THR A 273 18.01 -13.21 -12.67
C THR A 273 19.38 -13.41 -12.05
N ASP A 274 19.93 -12.39 -11.37
CA ASP A 274 21.28 -12.36 -10.84
C ASP A 274 21.31 -11.64 -9.49
N GLU A 275 22.49 -11.62 -8.85
CA GLU A 275 22.72 -10.82 -7.64
C GLU A 275 22.32 -9.35 -7.87
N ALA A 276 21.65 -8.74 -6.90
CA ALA A 276 21.13 -7.40 -7.02
C ALA A 276 21.32 -6.57 -5.73
N VAL A 277 21.51 -5.27 -5.91
CA VAL A 277 21.63 -4.30 -4.81
C VAL A 277 20.43 -3.35 -4.85
N ASN A 278 19.66 -3.31 -3.77
CA ASN A 278 18.43 -2.50 -3.66
C ASN A 278 17.53 -2.60 -4.91
N PRO A 279 17.18 -3.80 -5.38
CA PRO A 279 16.44 -3.94 -6.62
C PRO A 279 15.02 -3.38 -6.48
N VAL A 280 14.57 -2.73 -7.55
CA VAL A 280 13.19 -2.30 -7.73
C VAL A 280 12.84 -2.36 -9.22
N ASN A 281 11.76 -3.05 -9.55
CA ASN A 281 11.29 -3.12 -10.92
C ASN A 281 10.38 -1.94 -11.26
N THR A 282 10.94 -0.95 -11.95
CA THR A 282 10.22 0.24 -12.42
C THR A 282 9.65 0.09 -13.83
N SER A 283 9.89 -1.03 -14.49
CA SER A 283 9.45 -1.27 -15.86
C SER A 283 8.10 -1.97 -15.88
N ALA A 284 7.09 -1.24 -16.33
CA ALA A 284 5.78 -1.80 -16.57
C ALA A 284 5.87 -2.93 -17.61
N GLY A 285 5.50 -4.13 -17.23
CA GLY A 285 5.35 -5.24 -18.15
C GLY A 285 4.11 -5.04 -19.06
N PRO A 286 3.84 -5.97 -19.98
CA PRO A 286 2.75 -5.84 -20.95
C PRO A 286 1.35 -5.69 -20.29
N ASN A 287 1.23 -6.03 -19.02
CA ASN A 287 -0.04 -6.02 -18.29
C ASN A 287 -0.12 -4.95 -17.19
N ASN A 288 0.88 -4.12 -16.97
CA ASN A 288 0.93 -3.07 -15.94
C ASN A 288 0.50 -3.59 -14.54
N LYS A 289 0.95 -4.79 -14.17
CA LYS A 289 0.62 -5.36 -12.87
C LYS A 289 1.67 -5.00 -11.83
N ARG A 290 1.20 -4.67 -10.63
CA ARG A 290 2.05 -4.47 -9.45
C ARG A 290 2.16 -5.74 -8.63
N VAL A 291 3.30 -5.89 -7.98
CA VAL A 291 3.54 -6.99 -7.05
C VAL A 291 2.65 -6.82 -5.82
N ARG A 292 2.12 -7.94 -5.34
CA ARG A 292 1.51 -8.09 -4.02
C ARG A 292 2.06 -9.33 -3.34
N ARG A 293 2.19 -9.28 -2.03
CA ARG A 293 2.87 -10.29 -1.22
C ARG A 293 2.02 -10.68 0.00
N GLY A 294 2.36 -11.80 0.65
CA GLY A 294 1.85 -12.22 1.94
C GLY A 294 0.66 -13.16 1.93
N GLY A 295 -0.10 -13.25 0.85
CA GLY A 295 -1.37 -13.96 0.89
C GLY A 295 -2.45 -13.18 1.64
N SER A 296 -3.56 -13.79 1.97
CA SER A 296 -4.62 -13.15 2.76
C SER A 296 -5.54 -14.18 3.44
N TRP A 297 -6.51 -13.68 4.19
CA TRP A 297 -7.45 -14.45 5.01
C TRP A 297 -8.20 -15.57 4.25
N ASN A 298 -8.39 -15.43 2.94
CA ASN A 298 -9.11 -16.40 2.10
C ASN A 298 -8.20 -17.23 1.17
N TYR A 299 -6.88 -17.16 1.36
CA TYR A 299 -5.90 -17.92 0.57
C TYR A 299 -5.27 -19.06 1.39
N HIS A 300 -4.76 -20.08 0.71
CA HIS A 300 -4.10 -21.25 1.31
C HIS A 300 -2.62 -20.98 1.62
N SER A 301 -2.02 -21.82 2.45
CA SER A 301 -0.65 -21.69 2.97
C SER A 301 0.41 -21.40 1.89
N ALA A 302 0.26 -22.00 0.71
CA ALA A 302 1.20 -21.82 -0.39
C ALA A 302 1.47 -20.35 -0.73
N THR A 303 0.45 -19.49 -0.60
CA THR A 303 0.57 -18.06 -0.92
C THR A 303 1.16 -17.22 0.22
N LEU A 304 1.22 -17.78 1.45
CA LEU A 304 1.77 -17.11 2.62
C LEU A 304 3.27 -17.30 2.78
N ARG A 305 3.92 -18.15 1.95
CA ARG A 305 5.37 -18.30 2.01
C ARG A 305 6.06 -16.97 1.76
N THR A 306 7.17 -16.73 2.45
CA THR A 306 7.95 -15.49 2.34
C THR A 306 8.38 -15.19 0.91
N PHE A 307 8.57 -16.21 0.09
CA PHE A 307 9.01 -16.12 -1.30
C PHE A 307 7.88 -16.27 -2.36
N SER A 308 6.63 -16.48 -1.92
CA SER A 308 5.49 -16.56 -2.83
C SER A 308 5.18 -15.19 -3.43
N ARG A 309 5.05 -15.14 -4.75
CA ARG A 309 4.84 -13.93 -5.52
C ARG A 309 3.44 -13.90 -6.13
N ALA A 310 2.80 -12.75 -6.10
CA ALA A 310 1.55 -12.51 -6.83
C ALA A 310 1.54 -11.10 -7.41
N SER A 311 0.57 -10.86 -8.30
CA SER A 311 0.40 -9.55 -8.91
C SER A 311 -1.06 -9.26 -9.22
N ASP A 312 -1.38 -7.98 -9.33
CA ASP A 312 -2.67 -7.54 -9.84
C ASP A 312 -2.56 -6.19 -10.55
N PHE A 313 -3.62 -5.77 -11.23
CA PHE A 313 -3.68 -4.48 -11.91
C PHE A 313 -3.69 -3.33 -10.90
N GLU A 314 -2.99 -2.24 -11.22
CA GLU A 314 -2.87 -1.05 -10.37
C GLU A 314 -4.21 -0.45 -9.94
N ASN A 315 -5.22 -0.55 -10.80
CA ASN A 315 -6.57 -0.03 -10.60
C ASN A 315 -7.53 -1.03 -9.93
N ARG A 316 -7.04 -2.17 -9.47
CA ARG A 316 -7.86 -3.17 -8.79
C ARG A 316 -7.80 -2.99 -7.28
N GLY A 317 -8.97 -2.98 -6.64
CA GLY A 317 -9.15 -3.11 -5.20
C GLY A 317 -9.93 -4.38 -4.89
N ASN A 318 -9.75 -4.93 -3.70
CA ASN A 318 -10.50 -6.08 -3.22
C ASN A 318 -10.58 -6.05 -1.67
N ASN A 319 -11.50 -6.83 -1.09
CA ASN A 319 -11.69 -6.95 0.36
C ASN A 319 -10.51 -7.57 1.12
N HIS A 320 -9.49 -8.00 0.39
CA HIS A 320 -8.27 -8.62 0.91
C HIS A 320 -6.99 -8.00 0.32
N PHE A 321 -7.04 -6.76 -0.19
CA PHE A 321 -5.90 -5.99 -0.67
C PHE A 321 -5.71 -4.78 0.23
N GLY A 322 -4.56 -4.72 0.88
CA GLY A 322 -4.09 -3.64 1.73
C GLY A 322 -2.63 -3.31 1.43
N PHE A 323 -1.93 -2.74 2.39
CA PHE A 323 -0.52 -2.40 2.25
C PHE A 323 0.13 -2.05 3.58
N ARG A 324 1.46 -1.99 3.56
CA ARG A 324 2.32 -1.36 4.58
C ARG A 324 3.30 -0.41 3.92
N ILE A 325 4.05 0.37 4.71
CA ILE A 325 4.96 1.40 4.22
C ILE A 325 6.38 1.20 4.72
N VAL A 326 7.33 1.82 4.01
CA VAL A 326 8.76 1.92 4.40
C VAL A 326 9.24 3.36 4.41
N LYS A 327 10.29 3.60 5.22
CA LYS A 327 11.06 4.84 5.29
C LYS A 327 12.54 4.58 5.26
#